data_8004fff962e501663cbadc5a7ae0f60b
#
_entry.id   8004fff962e501663cbadc5a7ae0f60b
#
_cell.length_a   1.000
_cell.length_b   1.000
_cell.length_c   1.000
_cell.angle_alpha   90.00
_cell.angle_beta   90.00
_cell.angle_gamma   90.00
#
_symmetry.space_group_name_H-M   'P 1'
#
loop_
_entity.id
_entity.type
_entity.pdbx_description
1 polymer ?
#
loop_
_entity_poly.entity_id
_entity_poly.type
_entity_poly.pdbx_seq_one_letter_code
_entity_poly.pdbx_strand_id
1 'polypeptide(L)'
;MPLVRENSQLYEVIKVGTVSGVPILTSISGVTIVSGTVPVSDNNSSFTVDGKAYRTTATITRPSNTTAYTAGDVVGDTGGSAIISLTDAGPTAGFVIIQSISLVFSNSTVPSGMGAFRLHLFSTSPTAIADNDPFDLTSADRATYMGYVDFPAPQDLGSSIYTQTDYPGRLIKLAAASTTLYAELETRGAHTPVSASTVSIRVNLLEAGL
;
A
#
# COMPACT_ATOMS: atom_id res chain seq x y z
N MET A 1 -39.00 5.77 -33.42
CA MET A 1 -38.75 4.97 -32.20
C MET A 1 -39.91 5.13 -31.26
N PRO A 2 -40.45 4.05 -30.68
CA PRO A 2 -41.48 4.18 -29.70
C PRO A 2 -40.88 4.70 -28.36
N LEU A 3 -41.50 5.76 -27.85
CA LEU A 3 -41.21 6.29 -26.53
C LEU A 3 -42.12 5.60 -25.50
N VAL A 4 -41.54 5.07 -24.44
CA VAL A 4 -42.27 4.50 -23.31
C VAL A 4 -42.25 5.50 -22.15
N ARG A 5 -43.42 5.76 -21.55
CA ARG A 5 -43.55 6.61 -20.37
C ARG A 5 -43.75 5.74 -19.14
N GLU A 6 -42.94 5.96 -18.16
CA GLU A 6 -43.12 5.45 -16.84
C GLU A 6 -42.80 6.56 -15.81
N ASN A 7 -43.69 6.77 -14.84
CA ASN A 7 -43.55 7.80 -13.79
C ASN A 7 -43.21 9.22 -14.31
N SER A 8 -43.89 9.67 -15.35
CA SER A 8 -43.71 11.01 -15.97
C SER A 8 -42.33 11.25 -16.62
N GLN A 9 -41.48 10.28 -16.69
CA GLN A 9 -40.22 10.36 -17.43
C GLN A 9 -40.37 9.72 -18.82
N LEU A 10 -39.72 10.32 -19.82
CA LEU A 10 -39.66 9.80 -21.17
C LEU A 10 -38.36 9.04 -21.37
N TYR A 11 -38.45 7.76 -21.63
CA TYR A 11 -37.32 6.91 -21.97
C TYR A 11 -37.29 6.60 -23.45
N GLU A 12 -36.15 6.75 -24.08
CA GLU A 12 -35.91 6.26 -25.42
C GLU A 12 -35.48 4.80 -25.35
N VAL A 13 -36.31 3.90 -25.91
CA VAL A 13 -35.91 2.49 -26.02
C VAL A 13 -35.00 2.34 -27.23
N ILE A 14 -33.72 2.25 -27.01
CA ILE A 14 -32.74 1.95 -28.04
C ILE A 14 -32.89 0.47 -28.43
N LYS A 15 -33.45 0.19 -29.58
CA LYS A 15 -33.37 -1.15 -30.16
C LYS A 15 -31.99 -1.33 -30.80
N VAL A 16 -31.17 -2.15 -30.17
CA VAL A 16 -29.90 -2.58 -30.76
C VAL A 16 -30.20 -3.52 -31.91
N GLY A 17 -29.81 -3.14 -33.14
CA GLY A 17 -29.86 -4.02 -34.28
C GLY A 17 -28.90 -5.19 -34.13
N THR A 18 -29.31 -6.37 -34.62
CA THR A 18 -28.42 -7.53 -34.69
C THR A 18 -28.01 -7.78 -36.13
N VAL A 19 -26.73 -8.01 -36.38
CA VAL A 19 -26.21 -8.57 -37.61
C VAL A 19 -25.78 -10.00 -37.30
N SER A 20 -26.42 -10.97 -38.01
CA SER A 20 -26.18 -12.41 -37.75
C SER A 20 -26.40 -12.86 -36.31
N GLY A 21 -27.42 -12.28 -35.61
CA GLY A 21 -27.75 -12.65 -34.23
C GLY A 21 -26.85 -12.06 -33.15
N VAL A 22 -25.84 -11.30 -33.51
CA VAL A 22 -24.94 -10.63 -32.55
C VAL A 22 -25.36 -9.15 -32.41
N PRO A 23 -25.62 -8.66 -31.16
CA PRO A 23 -25.87 -7.25 -30.90
C PRO A 23 -24.62 -6.44 -31.22
N ILE A 24 -24.75 -5.45 -32.15
CA ILE A 24 -23.66 -4.51 -32.39
C ILE A 24 -23.98 -3.22 -31.66
N LEU A 25 -23.30 -2.99 -30.52
CA LEU A 25 -23.29 -1.72 -29.83
C LEU A 25 -21.88 -1.11 -29.99
N THR A 26 -21.74 -0.16 -30.92
CA THR A 26 -20.43 0.40 -31.28
C THR A 26 -19.93 1.43 -30.29
N SER A 27 -20.79 2.14 -29.58
CA SER A 27 -20.45 2.93 -28.39
C SER A 27 -21.73 3.46 -27.73
N ILE A 28 -21.75 3.53 -26.40
CA ILE A 28 -22.73 4.31 -25.64
C ILE A 28 -21.95 5.39 -24.89
N SER A 29 -22.13 6.64 -25.30
CA SER A 29 -21.59 7.80 -24.59
C SER A 29 -22.67 8.35 -23.68
N GLY A 30 -22.35 8.53 -22.39
CA GLY A 30 -23.20 9.21 -21.43
C GLY A 30 -24.30 8.34 -20.79
N VAL A 31 -24.14 7.02 -20.72
CA VAL A 31 -25.05 6.17 -19.93
C VAL A 31 -24.74 6.32 -18.47
N THR A 32 -25.64 6.95 -17.72
CA THR A 32 -25.61 6.92 -16.26
C THR A 32 -26.48 5.76 -15.78
N ILE A 33 -25.88 4.76 -15.15
CA ILE A 33 -26.61 3.69 -14.47
C ILE A 33 -26.99 4.19 -13.08
N VAL A 34 -28.25 4.51 -12.90
CA VAL A 34 -28.77 5.12 -11.65
C VAL A 34 -28.94 4.10 -10.54
N SER A 35 -29.16 2.82 -10.86
CA SER A 35 -29.11 1.67 -9.92
C SER A 35 -29.23 0.37 -10.71
N GLY A 36 -28.57 -0.67 -10.23
CA GLY A 36 -28.70 -2.01 -10.77
C GLY A 36 -27.34 -2.66 -11.11
N THR A 37 -27.35 -4.00 -11.16
CA THR A 37 -26.20 -4.77 -11.64
C THR A 37 -26.21 -4.75 -13.18
N VAL A 38 -25.14 -4.31 -13.81
CA VAL A 38 -24.94 -4.55 -15.23
C VAL A 38 -24.44 -5.98 -15.39
N PRO A 39 -25.24 -6.91 -15.93
CA PRO A 39 -24.71 -8.22 -16.25
C PRO A 39 -23.77 -8.06 -17.45
N VAL A 40 -22.47 -8.06 -17.20
CA VAL A 40 -21.47 -8.18 -18.23
C VAL A 40 -21.32 -9.67 -18.53
N SER A 41 -21.91 -10.17 -19.59
CA SER A 41 -21.61 -11.52 -20.06
C SER A 41 -20.28 -11.47 -20.82
N ASP A 42 -19.27 -12.10 -20.24
CA ASP A 42 -17.97 -12.28 -20.87
C ASP A 42 -18.10 -13.25 -22.04
N ASN A 43 -18.21 -12.71 -23.24
CA ASN A 43 -18.12 -13.47 -24.46
C ASN A 43 -16.73 -13.28 -25.08
N ASN A 44 -15.69 -13.69 -24.34
CA ASN A 44 -14.28 -13.65 -24.74
C ASN A 44 -13.68 -12.22 -24.88
N SER A 45 -14.27 -11.24 -24.21
CA SER A 45 -13.73 -9.89 -24.15
C SER A 45 -13.03 -9.67 -22.81
N SER A 46 -11.84 -9.09 -22.85
CA SER A 46 -11.10 -8.67 -21.65
C SER A 46 -11.92 -7.66 -20.85
N PHE A 47 -12.37 -8.04 -19.66
CA PHE A 47 -12.94 -7.11 -18.69
C PHE A 47 -11.78 -6.43 -17.96
N THR A 48 -11.51 -5.18 -18.29
CA THR A 48 -10.51 -4.39 -17.57
C THR A 48 -11.16 -3.82 -16.32
N VAL A 49 -10.82 -4.34 -15.18
CA VAL A 49 -11.12 -3.69 -13.89
C VAL A 49 -10.02 -2.66 -13.66
N ASP A 50 -10.33 -1.40 -13.87
CA ASP A 50 -9.43 -0.30 -13.52
C ASP A 50 -9.36 -0.16 -11.99
N GLY A 51 -8.53 -1.00 -11.36
CA GLY A 51 -8.13 -0.81 -9.98
C GLY A 51 -7.27 0.44 -9.86
N LYS A 52 -7.68 1.42 -9.05
CA LYS A 52 -6.87 2.60 -8.81
C LYS A 52 -5.58 2.22 -8.10
N ALA A 53 -4.44 2.61 -8.69
CA ALA A 53 -3.13 2.42 -8.08
C ALA A 53 -2.80 3.60 -7.17
N TYR A 54 -2.19 3.29 -6.03
CA TYR A 54 -1.66 4.27 -5.07
C TYR A 54 -0.17 4.05 -4.89
N ARG A 55 0.53 5.14 -4.68
CA ARG A 55 1.94 5.11 -4.30
C ARG A 55 2.16 6.08 -3.16
N THR A 56 2.67 5.57 -2.06
CA THR A 56 3.01 6.39 -0.91
C THR A 56 4.49 6.22 -0.55
N THR A 57 5.07 7.26 0.04
CA THR A 57 6.48 7.26 0.46
C THR A 57 6.58 7.96 1.81
N ALA A 58 7.30 7.33 2.74
CA ALA A 58 7.71 7.93 3.99
C ALA A 58 9.24 7.86 4.10
N THR A 59 9.84 8.80 4.83
CA THR A 59 11.28 8.82 5.06
C THR A 59 11.54 8.95 6.55
N ILE A 60 12.36 8.05 7.09
CA ILE A 60 12.94 8.12 8.43
C ILE A 60 14.30 8.79 8.29
N THR A 61 14.61 9.77 9.15
CA THR A 61 15.97 10.28 9.33
C THR A 61 16.46 9.82 10.69
N ARG A 62 17.43 8.95 10.72
CA ARG A 62 17.96 8.41 11.98
C ARG A 62 18.60 9.49 12.86
N PRO A 63 18.64 9.28 14.19
CA PRO A 63 19.42 10.13 15.09
C PRO A 63 20.88 10.26 14.69
N SER A 64 21.50 11.38 15.06
CA SER A 64 22.92 11.65 14.79
C SER A 64 23.83 10.89 15.74
N ASN A 65 23.71 9.56 15.74
CA ASN A 65 24.53 8.64 16.53
C ASN A 65 24.88 7.38 15.72
N THR A 66 25.77 6.57 16.27
CA THR A 66 26.20 5.28 15.72
C THR A 66 26.00 4.15 16.73
N THR A 67 24.99 4.28 17.60
CA THR A 67 24.62 3.21 18.55
C THR A 67 24.26 1.97 17.75
N ALA A 68 24.92 0.86 18.05
CA ALA A 68 24.72 -0.38 17.32
C ALA A 68 23.33 -0.94 17.61
N TYR A 69 22.64 -1.38 16.56
CA TYR A 69 21.41 -2.17 16.66
C TYR A 69 21.74 -3.62 17.05
N THR A 70 20.85 -4.22 17.79
CA THR A 70 20.72 -5.68 17.88
C THR A 70 19.62 -6.17 16.93
N ALA A 71 19.58 -7.47 16.65
CA ALA A 71 18.48 -8.03 15.87
C ALA A 71 17.17 -7.92 16.66
N GLY A 72 16.16 -7.35 16.06
CA GLY A 72 14.86 -7.08 16.69
C GLY A 72 14.65 -5.62 17.09
N ASP A 73 15.67 -4.77 16.98
CA ASP A 73 15.53 -3.35 17.29
C ASP A 73 14.80 -2.59 16.19
N VAL A 74 14.09 -1.56 16.59
CA VAL A 74 13.32 -0.69 15.70
C VAL A 74 14.20 0.45 15.19
N VAL A 75 14.06 0.76 13.91
CA VAL A 75 14.71 1.90 13.26
C VAL A 75 13.82 3.12 13.41
N GLY A 76 14.21 4.04 14.27
CA GLY A 76 13.47 5.27 14.58
C GLY A 76 14.02 6.52 13.90
N ASP A 77 13.33 7.64 14.12
CA ASP A 77 13.72 8.95 13.61
C ASP A 77 14.40 9.83 14.68
N THR A 78 14.82 11.03 14.26
CA THR A 78 15.47 12.03 15.13
C THR A 78 14.54 12.55 16.24
N GLY A 79 13.22 12.37 16.11
CA GLY A 79 12.22 12.72 17.12
C GLY A 79 12.01 11.65 18.18
N GLY A 80 12.73 10.52 18.08
CA GLY A 80 12.62 9.41 19.02
C GLY A 80 11.39 8.53 18.80
N SER A 81 10.72 8.65 17.64
CA SER A 81 9.57 7.81 17.27
C SER A 81 9.93 6.95 16.06
N ALA A 82 9.56 5.68 16.12
CA ALA A 82 9.70 4.78 14.98
C ALA A 82 8.46 4.71 14.08
N ILE A 83 7.42 5.50 14.38
CA ILE A 83 6.14 5.44 13.64
C ILE A 83 6.32 6.03 12.24
N ILE A 84 6.07 5.20 11.25
CA ILE A 84 6.07 5.56 9.83
C ILE A 84 4.64 5.80 9.39
N SER A 85 4.33 7.00 8.92
CA SER A 85 3.01 7.35 8.39
C SER A 85 3.04 7.34 6.87
N LEU A 86 2.38 6.35 6.27
CA LEU A 86 2.22 6.18 4.83
C LEU A 86 0.87 6.81 4.44
N THR A 87 0.87 8.11 4.17
CA THR A 87 -0.33 8.88 3.81
C THR A 87 -0.79 8.56 2.39
N ASP A 88 -2.07 8.75 2.10
CA ASP A 88 -2.66 8.49 0.79
C ASP A 88 -2.42 7.06 0.27
N ALA A 89 -2.42 6.09 1.19
CA ALA A 89 -2.21 4.68 0.88
C ALA A 89 -3.40 4.01 0.16
N GLY A 90 -4.57 4.67 0.12
CA GLY A 90 -5.76 4.13 -0.51
C GLY A 90 -7.00 5.00 -0.30
N PRO A 91 -8.19 4.50 -0.70
CA PRO A 91 -9.44 5.21 -0.45
C PRO A 91 -9.76 5.24 1.05
N THR A 92 -10.46 6.29 1.50
CA THR A 92 -10.87 6.44 2.91
C THR A 92 -11.63 5.22 3.39
N ALA A 93 -11.18 4.60 4.48
CA ALA A 93 -11.74 3.36 5.05
C ALA A 93 -11.84 2.18 4.06
N GLY A 94 -11.12 2.24 2.94
CA GLY A 94 -11.17 1.24 1.88
C GLY A 94 -10.20 0.08 2.08
N PHE A 95 -10.20 -0.81 1.09
CA PHE A 95 -9.28 -1.94 1.04
C PHE A 95 -8.22 -1.71 -0.04
N VAL A 96 -6.99 -2.09 0.27
CA VAL A 96 -5.87 -2.05 -0.65
C VAL A 96 -5.05 -3.34 -0.59
N ILE A 97 -4.42 -3.69 -1.69
CA ILE A 97 -3.47 -4.81 -1.78
C ILE A 97 -2.09 -4.23 -1.99
N ILE A 98 -1.14 -4.61 -1.14
CA ILE A 98 0.26 -4.23 -1.31
C ILE A 98 0.85 -5.02 -2.48
N GLN A 99 1.33 -4.30 -3.50
CA GLN A 99 1.98 -4.86 -4.67
C GLN A 99 3.49 -4.98 -4.50
N SER A 100 4.11 -3.93 -3.96
CA SER A 100 5.54 -3.95 -3.66
C SER A 100 5.88 -2.93 -2.59
N ILE A 101 6.93 -3.22 -1.82
CA ILE A 101 7.54 -2.28 -0.89
C ILE A 101 9.04 -2.27 -1.12
N SER A 102 9.65 -1.09 -1.15
CA SER A 102 11.09 -0.94 -1.22
C SER A 102 11.63 -0.04 -0.13
N LEU A 103 12.83 -0.36 0.34
CA LEU A 103 13.62 0.43 1.27
C LEU A 103 14.86 0.95 0.55
N VAL A 104 15.07 2.26 0.60
CA VAL A 104 16.24 2.92 0.02
C VAL A 104 16.95 3.67 1.14
N PHE A 105 18.20 3.30 1.42
CA PHE A 105 19.01 3.94 2.43
C PHE A 105 20.04 4.87 1.78
N SER A 106 20.33 5.99 2.42
CA SER A 106 21.33 6.98 1.94
C SER A 106 22.80 6.56 2.18
N ASN A 107 23.03 5.27 2.43
CA ASN A 107 24.36 4.74 2.69
C ASN A 107 25.05 4.38 1.37
N SER A 108 26.33 4.71 1.23
CA SER A 108 27.15 4.34 0.06
C SER A 108 27.70 2.90 0.12
N THR A 109 27.55 2.22 1.25
CA THR A 109 27.99 0.84 1.46
C THR A 109 27.07 0.15 2.46
N VAL A 110 26.91 -1.16 2.34
CA VAL A 110 26.17 -1.96 3.32
C VAL A 110 27.00 -2.06 4.61
N PRO A 111 26.52 -1.55 5.76
CA PRO A 111 27.18 -1.71 7.03
C PRO A 111 27.41 -3.20 7.38
N SER A 112 28.56 -3.51 7.94
CA SER A 112 28.89 -4.89 8.33
C SER A 112 27.86 -5.42 9.34
N GLY A 113 27.31 -6.61 9.07
CA GLY A 113 26.27 -7.24 9.87
C GLY A 113 24.84 -6.78 9.57
N MET A 114 24.65 -5.77 8.72
CA MET A 114 23.32 -5.35 8.31
C MET A 114 22.62 -6.50 7.58
N GLY A 115 21.58 -7.02 8.19
CA GLY A 115 20.82 -8.17 7.71
C GLY A 115 19.51 -7.78 7.02
N ALA A 116 18.56 -8.69 7.09
CA ALA A 116 17.20 -8.48 6.64
C ALA A 116 16.47 -7.42 7.47
N PHE A 117 15.33 -6.94 6.98
CA PHE A 117 14.43 -6.05 7.70
C PHE A 117 13.01 -6.63 7.74
N ARG A 118 12.21 -6.11 8.66
CA ARG A 118 10.79 -6.40 8.79
C ARG A 118 10.01 -5.12 8.97
N LEU A 119 8.99 -4.91 8.14
CA LEU A 119 8.07 -3.79 8.28
C LEU A 119 6.76 -4.30 8.90
N HIS A 120 6.50 -3.89 10.12
CA HIS A 120 5.25 -4.14 10.82
C HIS A 120 4.21 -3.14 10.37
N LEU A 121 2.97 -3.58 10.13
CA LEU A 121 1.89 -2.78 9.57
C LEU A 121 0.74 -2.64 10.56
N PHE A 122 0.18 -1.42 10.63
CA PHE A 122 -0.93 -1.09 11.53
C PHE A 122 -1.99 -0.25 10.80
N SER A 123 -3.26 -0.48 11.12
CA SER A 123 -4.36 0.32 10.55
C SER A 123 -4.52 1.70 11.22
N THR A 124 -4.06 1.84 12.47
CA THR A 124 -4.00 3.12 13.22
C THR A 124 -2.58 3.33 13.75
N SER A 125 -2.26 4.55 14.16
CA SER A 125 -0.95 4.86 14.76
C SER A 125 -0.68 3.94 15.96
N PRO A 126 0.39 3.13 15.95
CA PRO A 126 0.76 2.29 17.11
C PRO A 126 1.36 3.09 18.24
N THR A 127 1.63 2.43 19.36
CA THR A 127 2.44 2.97 20.46
C THR A 127 3.86 3.19 19.94
N ALA A 128 4.39 4.39 20.10
CA ALA A 128 5.73 4.72 19.62
C ALA A 128 6.82 3.92 20.36
N ILE A 129 7.72 3.29 19.60
CA ILE A 129 8.94 2.67 20.07
C ILE A 129 10.11 3.59 19.74
N ALA A 130 11.09 3.75 20.62
CA ALA A 130 12.24 4.59 20.37
C ALA A 130 13.23 3.91 19.39
N ASP A 131 14.09 4.72 18.75
CA ASP A 131 15.20 4.19 17.96
C ASP A 131 16.10 3.28 18.81
N ASN A 132 16.45 2.12 18.28
CA ASN A 132 17.30 1.13 18.95
C ASN A 132 16.68 0.41 20.15
N ASP A 133 15.37 0.56 20.39
CA ASP A 133 14.65 -0.28 21.33
C ASP A 133 14.09 -1.53 20.62
N PRO A 134 13.95 -2.66 21.33
CA PRO A 134 13.36 -3.86 20.76
C PRO A 134 11.92 -3.66 20.34
N PHE A 135 11.53 -4.23 19.20
CA PHE A 135 10.12 -4.23 18.78
C PHE A 135 9.25 -4.96 19.82
N ASP A 136 8.20 -4.31 20.27
CA ASP A 136 7.17 -4.87 21.15
C ASP A 136 5.77 -4.58 20.64
N LEU A 137 5.02 -5.63 20.32
CA LEU A 137 3.60 -5.51 19.99
C LEU A 137 2.79 -5.42 21.29
N THR A 138 2.55 -4.19 21.76
CA THR A 138 1.81 -3.94 22.99
C THR A 138 0.38 -4.50 22.93
N SER A 139 -0.24 -4.71 24.08
CA SER A 139 -1.63 -5.17 24.13
C SER A 139 -2.61 -4.18 23.51
N ALA A 140 -2.29 -2.87 23.53
CA ALA A 140 -3.11 -1.81 22.94
C ALA A 140 -3.13 -1.87 21.41
N ASP A 141 -2.01 -2.31 20.79
CA ASP A 141 -1.83 -2.27 19.34
C ASP A 141 -2.27 -3.56 18.63
N ARG A 142 -2.54 -4.63 19.38
CA ARG A 142 -2.90 -5.95 18.80
C ARG A 142 -4.14 -5.91 17.91
N ALA A 143 -5.13 -5.08 18.24
CA ALA A 143 -6.37 -4.98 17.47
C ALA A 143 -6.18 -4.26 16.12
N THR A 144 -5.15 -3.44 15.99
CA THR A 144 -4.84 -2.63 14.78
C THR A 144 -3.67 -3.19 14.00
N TYR A 145 -2.97 -4.20 14.54
CA TYR A 145 -1.85 -4.85 13.90
C TYR A 145 -2.29 -5.68 12.71
N MET A 146 -1.72 -5.38 11.55
CA MET A 146 -2.07 -5.99 10.26
C MET A 146 -1.05 -7.05 9.82
N GLY A 147 -0.06 -7.37 10.69
CA GLY A 147 1.03 -8.28 10.37
C GLY A 147 2.25 -7.55 9.81
N TYR A 148 3.13 -8.26 9.14
CA TYR A 148 4.42 -7.72 8.68
C TYR A 148 4.76 -8.16 7.26
N VAL A 149 5.76 -7.47 6.69
CA VAL A 149 6.43 -7.83 5.42
C VAL A 149 7.92 -7.92 5.68
N ASP A 150 8.54 -9.03 5.28
CA ASP A 150 9.98 -9.24 5.39
C ASP A 150 10.71 -8.77 4.12
N PHE A 151 11.92 -8.23 4.31
CA PHE A 151 12.82 -7.81 3.25
C PHE A 151 14.13 -8.59 3.33
N PRO A 152 14.71 -9.01 2.21
CA PRO A 152 16.06 -9.56 2.21
C PRO A 152 17.09 -8.51 2.63
N ALA A 153 18.30 -8.95 2.92
CA ALA A 153 19.41 -8.03 3.21
C ALA A 153 19.62 -7.06 2.04
N PRO A 154 19.85 -5.75 2.33
CA PRO A 154 20.06 -4.75 1.30
C PRO A 154 21.27 -5.03 0.43
N GLN A 155 21.22 -4.57 -0.81
CA GLN A 155 22.29 -4.62 -1.78
C GLN A 155 22.88 -3.22 -1.99
N ASP A 156 24.18 -3.18 -2.21
CA ASP A 156 24.91 -1.95 -2.55
C ASP A 156 24.65 -1.56 -4.02
N LEU A 157 24.17 -0.35 -4.24
CA LEU A 157 23.97 0.25 -5.56
C LEU A 157 24.93 1.45 -5.80
N GLY A 158 26.00 1.56 -5.02
CA GLY A 158 26.99 2.63 -5.10
C GLY A 158 26.69 3.76 -4.13
N SER A 159 25.90 4.76 -4.50
CA SER A 159 25.55 5.90 -3.62
C SER A 159 24.37 5.61 -2.68
N SER A 160 23.78 4.45 -2.76
CA SER A 160 22.65 4.02 -1.93
C SER A 160 22.68 2.50 -1.78
N ILE A 161 22.06 2.01 -0.71
CA ILE A 161 21.74 0.60 -0.59
C ILE A 161 20.24 0.40 -0.69
N TYR A 162 19.82 -0.75 -1.19
CA TYR A 162 18.45 -1.01 -1.61
C TYR A 162 18.01 -2.43 -1.27
N THR A 163 16.77 -2.55 -0.85
CA THR A 163 16.07 -3.84 -0.75
C THR A 163 14.60 -3.68 -1.09
N GLN A 164 13.97 -4.73 -1.60
CA GLN A 164 12.54 -4.73 -1.89
C GLN A 164 11.91 -6.10 -1.67
N THR A 165 10.61 -6.07 -1.50
CA THR A 165 9.73 -7.24 -1.54
C THR A 165 8.61 -6.97 -2.52
N ASP A 166 8.52 -7.84 -3.53
CA ASP A 166 7.49 -7.76 -4.56
C ASP A 166 6.34 -8.71 -4.22
N TYR A 167 5.14 -8.27 -4.57
CA TYR A 167 3.89 -9.03 -4.47
C TYR A 167 3.65 -9.73 -3.13
N PRO A 168 3.79 -9.04 -1.99
CA PRO A 168 3.42 -9.63 -0.72
C PRO A 168 1.93 -10.01 -0.67
N GLY A 169 1.12 -9.46 -1.60
CA GLY A 169 -0.28 -9.84 -1.80
C GLY A 169 -1.17 -9.59 -0.58
N ARG A 170 -0.70 -8.77 0.36
CA ARG A 170 -1.40 -8.53 1.61
C ARG A 170 -2.57 -7.58 1.41
N LEU A 171 -3.77 -8.07 1.70
CA LEU A 171 -4.98 -7.24 1.77
C LEU A 171 -4.97 -6.46 3.08
N ILE A 172 -5.11 -5.15 2.99
CA ILE A 172 -5.14 -4.21 4.11
C ILE A 172 -6.47 -3.46 4.07
N LYS A 173 -7.13 -3.36 5.23
CA LYS A 173 -8.25 -2.44 5.43
C LYS A 173 -7.74 -1.20 6.15
N LEU A 174 -7.91 -0.03 5.54
CA LEU A 174 -7.60 1.24 6.18
C LEU A 174 -8.62 1.57 7.27
N ALA A 175 -8.19 2.30 8.30
CA ALA A 175 -9.07 2.67 9.40
C ALA A 175 -10.23 3.57 8.94
N ALA A 176 -11.30 3.62 9.73
CA ALA A 176 -12.43 4.51 9.48
C ALA A 176 -11.96 5.97 9.36
N ALA A 177 -12.47 6.68 8.36
CA ALA A 177 -12.12 8.07 8.04
C ALA A 177 -10.62 8.33 7.77
N SER A 178 -9.82 7.30 7.43
CA SER A 178 -8.40 7.42 7.17
C SER A 178 -8.02 6.89 5.79
N THR A 179 -7.00 7.52 5.19
CA THR A 179 -6.27 7.05 4.00
C THR A 179 -4.86 6.60 4.35
N THR A 180 -4.48 6.63 5.64
CA THR A 180 -3.12 6.38 6.11
C THR A 180 -2.95 4.94 6.59
N LEU A 181 -1.86 4.33 6.17
CA LEU A 181 -1.32 3.09 6.71
C LEU A 181 -0.13 3.44 7.61
N TYR A 182 -0.04 2.84 8.78
CA TYR A 182 1.08 3.05 9.70
C TYR A 182 2.00 1.85 9.71
N ALA A 183 3.27 2.09 10.01
CA ALA A 183 4.26 1.03 10.08
C ALA A 183 5.38 1.33 11.09
N GLU A 184 6.13 0.28 11.44
CA GLU A 184 7.40 0.35 12.18
C GLU A 184 8.41 -0.58 11.51
N LEU A 185 9.66 -0.13 11.37
CA LEU A 185 10.72 -0.87 10.69
C LEU A 185 11.65 -1.52 11.72
N GLU A 186 11.69 -2.84 11.73
CA GLU A 186 12.55 -3.66 12.58
C GLU A 186 13.78 -4.14 11.79
N THR A 187 15.00 -4.04 12.37
CA THR A 187 16.18 -4.70 11.83
C THR A 187 16.26 -6.15 12.28
N ARG A 188 16.64 -7.05 11.36
CA ARG A 188 16.80 -8.48 11.65
C ARG A 188 18.28 -8.90 11.76
N GLY A 189 19.18 -7.94 11.67
CA GLY A 189 20.63 -8.15 11.79
C GLY A 189 21.28 -7.11 12.68
N ALA A 190 22.21 -7.52 13.53
CA ALA A 190 22.99 -6.62 14.37
C ALA A 190 24.02 -5.87 13.51
N HIS A 191 23.97 -4.53 13.53
CA HIS A 191 24.91 -3.70 12.77
C HIS A 191 25.07 -2.32 13.40
N THR A 192 26.19 -1.67 13.11
CA THR A 192 26.38 -0.25 13.44
C THR A 192 25.87 0.62 12.30
N PRO A 193 24.84 1.42 12.52
CA PRO A 193 24.25 2.24 11.47
C PRO A 193 25.13 3.46 11.16
N VAL A 194 24.92 4.05 9.98
CA VAL A 194 25.50 5.35 9.64
C VAL A 194 24.71 6.45 10.35
N SER A 195 25.45 7.38 11.00
CA SER A 195 24.88 8.53 11.71
C SER A 195 24.02 9.39 10.78
N ALA A 196 22.84 9.80 11.23
CA ALA A 196 21.89 10.64 10.49
C ALA A 196 21.53 10.11 9.08
N SER A 197 21.71 8.81 8.83
CA SER A 197 21.30 8.22 7.55
C SER A 197 19.77 8.24 7.40
N THR A 198 19.30 8.29 6.16
CA THR A 198 17.86 8.25 5.85
C THR A 198 17.47 6.91 5.28
N VAL A 199 16.23 6.50 5.56
CA VAL A 199 15.57 5.34 4.97
C VAL A 199 14.28 5.81 4.34
N SER A 200 14.16 5.70 3.02
CA SER A 200 12.91 5.96 2.30
C SER A 200 12.16 4.66 2.08
N ILE A 201 10.96 4.58 2.64
CA ILE A 201 10.02 3.45 2.49
C ILE A 201 9.03 3.83 1.40
N ARG A 202 8.98 3.06 0.30
CA ARG A 202 8.06 3.30 -0.80
C ARG A 202 7.13 2.11 -0.94
N VAL A 203 5.82 2.38 -0.95
CA VAL A 203 4.79 1.35 -1.04
C VAL A 203 3.94 1.60 -2.27
N ASN A 204 3.79 0.58 -3.11
CA ASN A 204 2.85 0.57 -4.23
C ASN A 204 1.67 -0.31 -3.87
N LEU A 205 0.47 0.22 -4.04
CA LEU A 205 -0.77 -0.45 -3.64
C LEU A 205 -1.79 -0.39 -4.77
N LEU A 206 -2.70 -1.36 -4.78
CA LEU A 206 -3.88 -1.39 -5.64
C LEU A 206 -5.13 -1.33 -4.77
N GLU A 207 -6.11 -0.54 -5.17
CA GLU A 207 -7.43 -0.56 -4.57
C GLU A 207 -8.09 -1.92 -4.79
N ALA A 208 -8.60 -2.50 -3.71
CA ALA A 208 -9.42 -3.70 -3.79
C ALA A 208 -10.89 -3.28 -3.66
N GLY A 209 -11.65 -3.44 -4.74
CA GLY A 209 -13.09 -3.24 -4.73
C GLY A 209 -13.77 -4.41 -4.01
N LEU A 210 -14.05 -4.25 -2.70
CA LEU A 210 -14.75 -5.24 -1.85
C LEU A 210 -16.02 -4.61 -1.28
#